data_27824e7285623e388d5cefda62570972
#
_entry.id   27824e7285623e388d5cefda62570972
#
_cell.length_a   1.000
_cell.length_b   1.000
_cell.length_c   1.000
_cell.angle_alpha   90.00
_cell.angle_beta   90.00
_cell.angle_gamma   90.00
#
_symmetry.space_group_name_H-M   'P 1'
#
loop_
_entity.id
_entity.type
_entity.pdbx_description
1 polymer ?
#
loop_
_entity_poly.entity_id
_entity_poly.type
_entity_poly.pdbx_seq_one_letter_code
_entity_poly.pdbx_strand_id
1 'polypeptide(L)'
;MELRIRDVSKTYPNGVQALKQVDLTIPRGMYGLLGPNGAGKSTLMRILATLQEPDEGSIRLGELDVLNQKDELRRTLGYLPQEFGLYPKVSAEALLDHFALLKGVAGRRARKEVVEALLRQVNLWEVRKQKLGGYSGGMRQRFGVAVALLGNPKRLIVDEPTAGLDPAERVRFLNLLSELGENSVVLLSTHIVEDVSELCTRMAIIDQGEILLEAEPLRAVEELRGRIWRRVISKAELPQLEREHRVISTKLLAGRTLAHVDSDTPPGPGFEPAEPDLEDVYFSTMAGRIGRRRERPEPVAP
;
A
#
# COMPACT_ATOMS: atom_id res chain seq x y z
N MET A 1 20.35 0.78 3.99
CA MET A 1 20.13 -0.47 3.23
C MET A 1 18.80 -0.31 2.51
N GLU A 2 18.77 -0.50 1.20
CA GLU A 2 17.58 -0.31 0.35
C GLU A 2 17.18 -1.63 -0.32
N LEU A 3 15.91 -1.77 -0.66
CA LEU A 3 15.38 -2.88 -1.44
C LEU A 3 15.30 -2.44 -2.91
N ARG A 4 16.03 -3.15 -3.78
CA ARG A 4 16.06 -2.89 -5.23
C ARG A 4 15.34 -4.01 -5.98
N ILE A 5 14.39 -3.64 -6.78
CA ILE A 5 13.60 -4.49 -7.65
C ILE A 5 13.94 -4.10 -9.09
N ARG A 6 14.28 -5.07 -9.95
CA ARG A 6 14.69 -4.85 -11.34
C ARG A 6 14.02 -5.84 -12.28
N ASP A 7 13.33 -5.31 -13.28
CA ASP A 7 12.66 -6.05 -14.38
C ASP A 7 11.73 -7.18 -13.89
N VAL A 8 11.11 -7.01 -12.71
CA VAL A 8 10.28 -8.08 -12.12
C VAL A 8 8.98 -8.22 -12.89
N SER A 9 8.78 -9.42 -13.46
CA SER A 9 7.58 -9.78 -14.21
C SER A 9 6.91 -11.01 -13.60
N LYS A 10 5.57 -11.08 -13.71
CA LYS A 10 4.77 -12.22 -13.25
C LYS A 10 3.53 -12.40 -14.08
N THR A 11 3.40 -13.59 -14.68
CA THR A 11 2.19 -14.05 -15.39
C THR A 11 1.62 -15.27 -14.69
N TYR A 12 0.33 -15.27 -14.40
CA TYR A 12 -0.36 -16.41 -13.82
C TYR A 12 -0.75 -17.45 -14.89
N PRO A 13 -1.01 -18.72 -14.50
CA PRO A 13 -1.39 -19.78 -15.46
C PRO A 13 -2.65 -19.47 -16.29
N ASN A 14 -3.52 -18.58 -15.81
CA ASN A 14 -4.71 -18.11 -16.54
C ASN A 14 -4.41 -17.02 -17.58
N GLY A 15 -3.12 -16.72 -17.83
CA GLY A 15 -2.67 -15.72 -18.80
C GLY A 15 -2.65 -14.27 -18.28
N VAL A 16 -3.07 -14.01 -17.03
CA VAL A 16 -3.05 -12.67 -16.45
C VAL A 16 -1.61 -12.27 -16.11
N GLN A 17 -1.09 -11.27 -16.79
CA GLN A 17 0.21 -10.67 -16.48
C GLN A 17 0.04 -9.64 -15.35
N ALA A 18 0.32 -10.08 -14.13
CA ALA A 18 0.11 -9.30 -12.92
C ALA A 18 1.21 -8.27 -12.65
N LEU A 19 2.44 -8.52 -13.11
CA LEU A 19 3.57 -7.58 -13.05
C LEU A 19 4.29 -7.57 -14.39
N LYS A 20 4.73 -6.39 -14.83
CA LYS A 20 5.34 -6.15 -16.13
C LYS A 20 6.58 -5.29 -15.96
N GLN A 21 7.75 -5.94 -15.93
CA GLN A 21 9.04 -5.26 -15.84
C GLN A 21 9.06 -4.17 -14.74
N VAL A 22 8.68 -4.57 -13.52
CA VAL A 22 8.61 -3.64 -12.40
C VAL A 22 10.00 -3.31 -11.92
N ASP A 23 10.31 -2.01 -11.94
CA ASP A 23 11.51 -1.41 -11.37
C ASP A 23 11.12 -0.52 -10.20
N LEU A 24 11.71 -0.73 -9.02
CA LEU A 24 11.52 0.09 -7.84
C LEU A 24 12.79 0.10 -6.97
N THR A 25 12.99 1.23 -6.29
CA THR A 25 14.01 1.35 -5.25
C THR A 25 13.37 1.84 -3.97
N ILE A 26 13.25 0.95 -2.98
CA ILE A 26 12.57 1.22 -1.70
C ILE A 26 13.62 1.52 -0.64
N PRO A 27 13.77 2.78 -0.20
CA PRO A 27 14.70 3.19 0.83
C PRO A 27 14.24 2.77 2.22
N ARG A 28 15.02 3.12 3.24
CA ARG A 28 14.60 3.01 4.65
C ARG A 28 13.47 4.02 4.94
N GLY A 29 12.57 3.65 5.83
CA GLY A 29 11.40 4.44 6.22
C GLY A 29 10.09 3.86 5.68
N MET A 30 9.05 4.69 5.68
CA MET A 30 7.73 4.33 5.18
C MET A 30 7.65 4.55 3.66
N TYR A 31 7.34 3.50 2.93
CA TYR A 31 7.15 3.53 1.48
C TYR A 31 5.74 3.04 1.10
N GLY A 32 4.99 3.85 0.37
CA GLY A 32 3.63 3.54 -0.08
C GLY A 32 3.61 2.95 -1.49
N LEU A 33 2.93 1.82 -1.68
CA LEU A 33 2.58 1.29 -3.00
C LEU A 33 1.08 1.49 -3.21
N LEU A 34 0.74 2.52 -3.97
CA LEU A 34 -0.63 2.96 -4.21
C LEU A 34 -1.13 2.43 -5.55
N GLY A 35 -2.37 1.96 -5.61
CA GLY A 35 -2.98 1.51 -6.86
C GLY A 35 -4.34 0.86 -6.65
N PRO A 36 -5.15 0.72 -7.71
CA PRO A 36 -6.47 0.12 -7.62
C PRO A 36 -6.40 -1.39 -7.33
N ASN A 37 -7.54 -1.98 -7.01
CA ASN A 37 -7.65 -3.43 -6.89
C ASN A 37 -7.30 -4.11 -8.23
N GLY A 38 -6.52 -5.17 -8.18
CA GLY A 38 -6.03 -5.86 -9.38
C GLY A 38 -4.80 -5.21 -10.04
N ALA A 39 -4.26 -4.11 -9.51
CA ALA A 39 -3.08 -3.44 -10.09
C ALA A 39 -1.77 -4.25 -10.00
N GLY A 40 -1.72 -5.34 -9.22
CA GLY A 40 -0.53 -6.15 -9.02
C GLY A 40 0.13 -6.00 -7.64
N LYS A 41 -0.40 -5.12 -6.76
CA LYS A 41 0.17 -4.84 -5.42
C LYS A 41 0.42 -6.11 -4.62
N SER A 42 -0.62 -6.91 -4.35
CA SER A 42 -0.48 -8.12 -3.53
C SER A 42 0.41 -9.18 -4.18
N THR A 43 0.49 -9.22 -5.52
CA THR A 43 1.44 -10.08 -6.23
C THR A 43 2.88 -9.66 -5.91
N LEU A 44 3.18 -8.36 -6.02
CA LEU A 44 4.49 -7.84 -5.66
C LEU A 44 4.80 -8.08 -4.18
N MET A 45 3.85 -7.82 -3.26
CA MET A 45 4.02 -8.08 -1.82
C MET A 45 4.35 -9.53 -1.53
N ARG A 46 3.66 -10.50 -2.17
CA ARG A 46 3.93 -11.94 -2.00
C ARG A 46 5.29 -12.35 -2.52
N ILE A 47 5.73 -11.77 -3.63
CA ILE A 47 7.09 -12.01 -4.18
C ILE A 47 8.14 -11.49 -3.21
N LEU A 48 7.99 -10.25 -2.71
CA LEU A 48 8.90 -9.66 -1.73
C LEU A 48 8.90 -10.41 -0.38
N ALA A 49 7.75 -10.99 0.00
CA ALA A 49 7.64 -11.85 1.18
C ALA A 49 8.14 -13.29 0.92
N THR A 50 8.65 -13.58 -0.26
CA THR A 50 9.14 -14.92 -0.67
C THR A 50 8.08 -16.02 -0.65
N LEU A 51 6.81 -15.65 -0.77
CA LEU A 51 5.67 -16.57 -0.84
C LEU A 51 5.35 -16.98 -2.27
N GLN A 52 5.88 -16.24 -3.24
CA GLN A 52 5.68 -16.48 -4.67
C GLN A 52 6.98 -16.11 -5.41
N GLU A 53 7.25 -16.78 -6.52
CA GLU A 53 8.39 -16.47 -7.38
C GLU A 53 7.95 -15.60 -8.55
N PRO A 54 8.77 -14.60 -8.95
CA PRO A 54 8.59 -13.93 -10.23
C PRO A 54 8.95 -14.88 -11.36
N ASP A 55 8.55 -14.56 -12.58
CA ASP A 55 8.95 -15.31 -13.76
C ASP A 55 10.30 -14.79 -14.31
N GLU A 56 10.54 -13.46 -14.12
CA GLU A 56 11.74 -12.77 -14.55
C GLU A 56 12.12 -11.68 -13.56
N GLY A 57 13.36 -11.20 -13.67
CA GLY A 57 13.89 -10.08 -12.91
C GLY A 57 14.70 -10.49 -11.69
N SER A 58 15.12 -9.52 -10.91
CA SER A 58 15.93 -9.70 -9.71
C SER A 58 15.48 -8.79 -8.57
N ILE A 59 15.70 -9.25 -7.35
CA ILE A 59 15.36 -8.50 -6.13
C ILE A 59 16.54 -8.57 -5.19
N ARG A 60 17.08 -7.42 -4.81
CA ARG A 60 18.21 -7.31 -3.89
C ARG A 60 17.87 -6.43 -2.70
N LEU A 61 18.37 -6.84 -1.55
CA LEU A 61 18.28 -6.10 -0.31
C LEU A 61 19.70 -5.84 0.21
N GLY A 62 20.28 -4.70 -0.17
CA GLY A 62 21.72 -4.51 -0.09
C GLY A 62 22.42 -5.60 -0.88
N GLU A 63 23.28 -6.40 -0.20
CA GLU A 63 24.00 -7.51 -0.83
C GLU A 63 23.18 -8.83 -0.90
N LEU A 64 22.06 -8.91 -0.15
CA LEU A 64 21.24 -10.13 -0.09
C LEU A 64 20.44 -10.29 -1.39
N ASP A 65 20.54 -11.43 -2.04
CA ASP A 65 19.67 -11.86 -3.15
C ASP A 65 18.38 -12.48 -2.56
N VAL A 66 17.26 -11.75 -2.69
CA VAL A 66 15.98 -12.11 -2.09
C VAL A 66 15.42 -13.43 -2.66
N LEU A 67 15.68 -13.71 -3.94
CA LEU A 67 15.12 -14.87 -4.61
C LEU A 67 15.89 -16.15 -4.28
N ASN A 68 17.20 -16.05 -4.07
CA ASN A 68 18.08 -17.18 -3.80
C ASN A 68 18.37 -17.40 -2.31
N GLN A 69 18.28 -16.35 -1.47
CA GLN A 69 18.57 -16.38 -0.03
C GLN A 69 17.31 -16.17 0.82
N LYS A 70 16.22 -16.88 0.47
CA LYS A 70 14.90 -16.70 1.08
C LYS A 70 14.88 -16.89 2.61
N ASP A 71 15.61 -17.89 3.11
CA ASP A 71 15.60 -18.19 4.54
C ASP A 71 16.30 -17.10 5.37
N GLU A 72 17.31 -16.46 4.82
CA GLU A 72 17.99 -15.34 5.45
C GLU A 72 17.06 -14.11 5.51
N LEU A 73 16.36 -13.83 4.40
CA LEU A 73 15.36 -12.77 4.38
C LEU A 73 14.25 -13.01 5.40
N ARG A 74 13.65 -14.22 5.44
CA ARG A 74 12.53 -14.59 6.33
C ARG A 74 12.84 -14.43 7.82
N ARG A 75 14.11 -14.54 8.21
CA ARG A 75 14.55 -14.28 9.59
C ARG A 75 14.43 -12.81 9.98
N THR A 76 14.50 -11.90 9.03
CA THR A 76 14.54 -10.45 9.25
C THR A 76 13.34 -9.70 8.67
N LEU A 77 12.39 -10.44 8.10
CA LEU A 77 11.17 -9.92 7.49
C LEU A 77 9.95 -10.21 8.36
N GLY A 78 9.14 -9.19 8.61
CA GLY A 78 7.75 -9.31 9.03
C GLY A 78 6.82 -9.13 7.84
N TYR A 79 5.76 -9.92 7.77
CA TYR A 79 4.74 -9.80 6.74
C TYR A 79 3.35 -9.84 7.35
N LEU A 80 2.56 -8.82 7.08
CA LEU A 80 1.14 -8.77 7.39
C LEU A 80 0.38 -8.84 6.06
N PRO A 81 -0.21 -9.99 5.70
CA PRO A 81 -1.05 -10.10 4.50
C PRO A 81 -2.39 -9.40 4.70
N GLN A 82 -3.06 -9.05 3.61
CA GLN A 82 -4.41 -8.48 3.60
C GLN A 82 -5.41 -9.34 4.37
N GLU A 83 -5.36 -10.64 4.14
CA GLU A 83 -6.13 -11.63 4.90
C GLU A 83 -5.18 -12.61 5.56
N PHE A 84 -5.26 -12.73 6.86
CA PHE A 84 -4.57 -13.78 7.59
C PHE A 84 -5.55 -14.60 8.42
N GLY A 85 -5.43 -15.91 8.29
CA GLY A 85 -6.26 -16.86 9.01
C GLY A 85 -5.97 -16.80 10.52
N LEU A 86 -6.98 -16.53 11.31
CA LEU A 86 -6.90 -16.63 12.76
C LEU A 86 -7.59 -17.92 13.24
N TYR A 87 -7.03 -18.53 14.26
CA TYR A 87 -7.67 -19.64 14.96
C TYR A 87 -8.72 -19.08 15.96
N PRO A 88 -10.02 -19.08 15.62
CA PRO A 88 -11.03 -18.32 16.36
C PRO A 88 -11.23 -18.82 17.80
N LYS A 89 -10.86 -20.08 18.09
CA LYS A 89 -11.03 -20.70 19.40
C LYS A 89 -9.82 -20.53 20.33
N VAL A 90 -8.71 -19.94 19.82
CA VAL A 90 -7.45 -19.75 20.56
C VAL A 90 -7.37 -18.29 21.03
N SER A 91 -6.74 -18.04 22.19
CA SER A 91 -6.49 -16.69 22.68
C SER A 91 -5.29 -16.05 21.97
N ALA A 92 -5.24 -14.71 21.95
CA ALA A 92 -4.12 -13.97 21.37
C ALA A 92 -2.79 -14.33 22.03
N GLU A 93 -2.76 -14.39 23.36
CA GLU A 93 -1.56 -14.76 24.12
C GLU A 93 -1.04 -16.15 23.73
N ALA A 94 -1.93 -17.15 23.67
CA ALA A 94 -1.54 -18.52 23.33
C ALA A 94 -1.06 -18.68 21.88
N LEU A 95 -1.73 -18.00 20.92
CA LEU A 95 -1.33 -18.06 19.52
C LEU A 95 -0.01 -17.32 19.29
N LEU A 96 0.18 -16.16 19.91
CA LEU A 96 1.42 -15.40 19.77
C LEU A 96 2.60 -16.14 20.42
N ASP A 97 2.42 -16.82 21.58
CA ASP A 97 3.45 -17.68 22.18
C ASP A 97 3.84 -18.83 21.26
N HIS A 98 2.84 -19.44 20.59
CA HIS A 98 3.09 -20.49 19.61
C HIS A 98 3.91 -19.97 18.41
N PHE A 99 3.57 -18.82 17.85
CA PHE A 99 4.35 -18.22 16.77
C PHE A 99 5.75 -17.77 17.22
N ALA A 100 5.90 -17.28 18.45
CA ALA A 100 7.21 -16.95 19.00
C ALA A 100 8.11 -18.20 19.11
N LEU A 101 7.54 -19.36 19.48
CA LEU A 101 8.26 -20.63 19.46
C LEU A 101 8.71 -21.01 18.04
N LEU A 102 7.83 -20.89 17.05
CA LEU A 102 8.16 -21.16 15.64
C LEU A 102 9.24 -20.20 15.09
N LYS A 103 9.28 -18.97 15.59
CA LYS A 103 10.32 -17.97 15.27
C LYS A 103 11.64 -18.21 16.03
N GLY A 104 11.75 -19.28 16.81
CA GLY A 104 12.98 -19.70 17.47
C GLY A 104 13.20 -19.16 18.88
N VAL A 105 12.20 -18.53 19.51
CA VAL A 105 12.27 -18.11 20.91
C VAL A 105 12.04 -19.35 21.81
N ALA A 106 13.09 -20.12 22.07
CA ALA A 106 12.97 -21.42 22.72
C ALA A 106 12.63 -21.37 24.25
N GLY A 107 13.14 -20.39 24.98
CA GLY A 107 12.94 -20.25 26.40
C GLY A 107 11.53 -19.80 26.78
N ARG A 108 10.80 -20.54 27.64
CA ARG A 108 9.44 -20.19 28.09
C ARG A 108 9.36 -18.77 28.70
N ARG A 109 10.36 -18.40 29.52
CA ARG A 109 10.41 -17.07 30.13
C ARG A 109 10.62 -15.98 29.09
N ALA A 110 11.58 -16.17 28.17
CA ALA A 110 11.84 -15.23 27.08
C ALA A 110 10.62 -15.05 26.16
N ARG A 111 9.93 -16.16 25.82
CA ARG A 111 8.67 -16.07 25.04
C ARG A 111 7.62 -15.25 25.76
N LYS A 112 7.41 -15.48 27.08
CA LYS A 112 6.43 -14.71 27.82
C LYS A 112 6.76 -13.22 27.85
N GLU A 113 8.02 -12.85 28.00
CA GLU A 113 8.47 -11.44 27.95
C GLU A 113 8.22 -10.80 26.56
N VAL A 114 8.57 -11.53 25.48
CA VAL A 114 8.32 -11.07 24.09
C VAL A 114 6.83 -10.94 23.80
N VAL A 115 6.02 -11.92 24.17
CA VAL A 115 4.56 -11.91 23.96
C VAL A 115 3.90 -10.76 24.71
N GLU A 116 4.28 -10.54 25.98
CA GLU A 116 3.78 -9.42 26.76
C GLU A 116 4.16 -8.08 26.13
N ALA A 117 5.42 -7.88 25.74
CA ALA A 117 5.90 -6.65 25.13
C ALA A 117 5.14 -6.34 23.83
N LEU A 118 4.99 -7.32 22.94
CA LEU A 118 4.28 -7.13 21.68
C LEU A 118 2.79 -6.86 21.88
N LEU A 119 2.11 -7.59 22.76
CA LEU A 119 0.68 -7.36 23.02
C LEU A 119 0.43 -6.00 23.68
N ARG A 120 1.35 -5.49 24.49
CA ARG A 120 1.30 -4.12 25.02
C ARG A 120 1.52 -3.09 23.91
N GLN A 121 2.53 -3.28 23.06
CA GLN A 121 2.85 -2.38 21.95
C GLN A 121 1.64 -2.21 20.99
N VAL A 122 0.91 -3.29 20.70
CA VAL A 122 -0.28 -3.22 19.84
C VAL A 122 -1.59 -2.96 20.62
N ASN A 123 -1.53 -2.59 21.90
CA ASN A 123 -2.69 -2.31 22.77
C ASN A 123 -3.71 -3.47 22.85
N LEU A 124 -3.23 -4.72 22.96
CA LEU A 124 -4.06 -5.91 23.11
C LEU A 124 -3.82 -6.66 24.42
N TRP A 125 -2.99 -6.13 25.32
CA TRP A 125 -2.62 -6.83 26.56
C TRP A 125 -3.82 -7.12 27.45
N GLU A 126 -4.74 -6.19 27.64
CA GLU A 126 -5.90 -6.35 28.52
C GLU A 126 -6.88 -7.42 28.02
N VAL A 127 -6.93 -7.61 26.71
CA VAL A 127 -7.82 -8.58 26.04
C VAL A 127 -7.10 -9.86 25.60
N ARG A 128 -5.83 -10.05 25.98
CA ARG A 128 -4.95 -11.14 25.50
C ARG A 128 -5.50 -12.55 25.71
N LYS A 129 -6.31 -12.75 26.76
CA LYS A 129 -6.94 -14.04 27.08
C LYS A 129 -8.25 -14.29 26.35
N GLN A 130 -8.81 -13.27 25.72
CA GLN A 130 -10.00 -13.38 24.90
C GLN A 130 -9.70 -14.20 23.64
N LYS A 131 -10.65 -15.03 23.21
CA LYS A 131 -10.54 -15.81 21.97
C LYS A 131 -10.55 -14.88 20.76
N LEU A 132 -9.67 -15.14 19.79
CA LEU A 132 -9.51 -14.31 18.58
C LEU A 132 -10.78 -14.20 17.73
N GLY A 133 -11.69 -15.18 17.81
CA GLY A 133 -12.99 -15.09 17.13
C GLY A 133 -13.87 -13.94 17.62
N GLY A 134 -13.65 -13.44 18.83
CA GLY A 134 -14.37 -12.28 19.41
C GLY A 134 -13.68 -10.92 19.16
N TYR A 135 -12.56 -10.88 18.45
CA TYR A 135 -11.84 -9.64 18.15
C TYR A 135 -12.55 -8.83 17.06
N SER A 136 -12.57 -7.49 17.23
CA SER A 136 -12.97 -6.57 16.15
C SER A 136 -12.00 -6.65 14.95
N GLY A 137 -12.37 -6.07 13.81
CA GLY A 137 -11.48 -5.95 12.65
C GLY A 137 -10.14 -5.31 13.02
N GLY A 138 -10.18 -4.16 13.69
CA GLY A 138 -8.97 -3.45 14.13
C GLY A 138 -8.14 -4.23 15.17
N MET A 139 -8.79 -4.96 16.09
CA MET A 139 -8.08 -5.83 17.01
C MET A 139 -7.37 -6.98 16.28
N ARG A 140 -7.99 -7.56 15.24
CA ARG A 140 -7.36 -8.59 14.42
C ARG A 140 -6.15 -8.05 13.67
N GLN A 141 -6.28 -6.88 13.03
CA GLN A 141 -5.16 -6.24 12.33
C GLN A 141 -4.00 -5.95 13.28
N ARG A 142 -4.26 -5.37 14.45
CA ARG A 142 -3.22 -5.14 15.47
C ARG A 142 -2.56 -6.44 15.96
N PHE A 143 -3.33 -7.50 16.10
CA PHE A 143 -2.76 -8.82 16.40
C PHE A 143 -1.87 -9.34 15.27
N GLY A 144 -2.27 -9.15 14.01
CA GLY A 144 -1.45 -9.46 12.85
C GLY A 144 -0.11 -8.71 12.83
N VAL A 145 -0.11 -7.42 13.23
CA VAL A 145 1.14 -6.67 13.43
C VAL A 145 2.00 -7.31 14.52
N ALA A 146 1.42 -7.68 15.66
CA ALA A 146 2.19 -8.35 16.72
C ALA A 146 2.86 -9.64 16.21
N VAL A 147 2.17 -10.42 15.38
CA VAL A 147 2.74 -11.60 14.72
C VAL A 147 3.86 -11.23 13.76
N ALA A 148 3.65 -10.19 12.91
CA ALA A 148 4.64 -9.73 11.96
C ALA A 148 5.91 -9.19 12.63
N LEU A 149 5.79 -8.62 13.83
CA LEU A 149 6.91 -8.09 14.64
C LEU A 149 7.70 -9.16 15.40
N LEU A 150 7.24 -10.41 15.45
CA LEU A 150 7.98 -11.49 16.08
C LEU A 150 9.37 -11.66 15.46
N GLY A 151 10.38 -11.75 16.33
CA GLY A 151 11.78 -11.85 15.90
C GLY A 151 12.44 -10.51 15.60
N ASN A 152 11.79 -9.39 15.95
CA ASN A 152 12.30 -8.02 15.75
C ASN A 152 12.76 -7.78 14.31
N PRO A 153 11.83 -7.87 13.33
CA PRO A 153 12.18 -7.72 11.91
C PRO A 153 12.70 -6.32 11.62
N LYS A 154 13.71 -6.24 10.76
CA LYS A 154 14.23 -4.96 10.25
C LYS A 154 13.40 -4.42 9.08
N ARG A 155 12.45 -5.21 8.60
CA ARG A 155 11.60 -4.90 7.45
C ARG A 155 10.20 -5.42 7.68
N LEU A 156 9.24 -4.62 7.31
CA LEU A 156 7.83 -4.95 7.44
C LEU A 156 7.13 -4.72 6.11
N ILE A 157 6.46 -5.74 5.62
CA ILE A 157 5.55 -5.65 4.48
C ILE A 157 4.13 -5.72 5.02
N VAL A 158 3.30 -4.77 4.64
CA VAL A 158 1.93 -4.62 5.14
C VAL A 158 1.00 -4.44 3.95
N ASP A 159 0.15 -5.44 3.72
CA ASP A 159 -0.73 -5.48 2.54
C ASP A 159 -2.16 -5.08 2.92
N GLU A 160 -2.59 -3.90 2.47
CA GLU A 160 -3.93 -3.30 2.68
C GLU A 160 -4.44 -3.33 4.14
N PRO A 161 -3.67 -2.84 5.11
CA PRO A 161 -3.93 -3.10 6.52
C PRO A 161 -5.10 -2.29 7.11
N THR A 162 -5.49 -1.20 6.47
CA THR A 162 -6.53 -0.26 6.95
C THR A 162 -7.89 -0.55 6.35
N ALA A 163 -7.97 -1.44 5.36
CA ALA A 163 -9.21 -1.81 4.70
C ALA A 163 -10.24 -2.35 5.71
N GLY A 164 -11.42 -1.72 5.76
CA GLY A 164 -12.51 -2.14 6.64
C GLY A 164 -12.35 -1.78 8.12
N LEU A 165 -11.37 -0.95 8.48
CA LEU A 165 -11.26 -0.37 9.82
C LEU A 165 -12.21 0.82 9.97
N ASP A 166 -12.79 0.99 11.16
CA ASP A 166 -13.45 2.23 11.50
C ASP A 166 -12.45 3.39 11.66
N PRO A 167 -12.86 4.66 11.57
CA PRO A 167 -11.94 5.81 11.58
C PRO A 167 -11.03 5.86 12.81
N ALA A 168 -11.54 5.51 14.00
CA ALA A 168 -10.75 5.55 15.22
C ALA A 168 -9.68 4.43 15.26
N GLU A 169 -10.04 3.23 14.81
CA GLU A 169 -9.10 2.12 14.68
C GLU A 169 -8.05 2.39 13.59
N ARG A 170 -8.45 3.02 12.46
CA ARG A 170 -7.52 3.42 11.40
C ARG A 170 -6.44 4.36 11.95
N VAL A 171 -6.82 5.43 12.64
CA VAL A 171 -5.85 6.38 13.22
C VAL A 171 -4.89 5.68 14.19
N ARG A 172 -5.41 4.81 15.09
CA ARG A 172 -4.56 4.06 16.01
C ARG A 172 -3.58 3.15 15.28
N PHE A 173 -4.02 2.55 14.20
CA PHE A 173 -3.21 1.65 13.39
C PHE A 173 -2.11 2.40 12.64
N LEU A 174 -2.44 3.55 12.03
CA LEU A 174 -1.47 4.41 11.34
C LEU A 174 -0.40 4.93 12.30
N ASN A 175 -0.77 5.35 13.50
CA ASN A 175 0.19 5.76 14.53
C ASN A 175 1.17 4.63 14.89
N LEU A 176 0.65 3.40 15.05
CA LEU A 176 1.50 2.23 15.31
C LEU A 176 2.49 1.97 14.16
N LEU A 177 2.03 2.05 12.90
CA LEU A 177 2.92 1.88 11.74
C LEU A 177 3.96 3.00 11.64
N SER A 178 3.59 4.24 11.95
CA SER A 178 4.52 5.38 11.97
C SER A 178 5.69 5.14 12.96
N GLU A 179 5.39 4.74 14.19
CA GLU A 179 6.40 4.39 15.21
C GLU A 179 7.35 3.27 14.72
N LEU A 180 6.81 2.26 14.02
CA LEU A 180 7.60 1.17 13.46
C LEU A 180 8.49 1.64 12.29
N GLY A 181 8.01 2.59 11.49
CA GLY A 181 8.73 3.15 10.34
C GLY A 181 10.00 3.91 10.68
N GLU A 182 10.13 4.47 11.89
CA GLU A 182 11.32 5.23 12.30
C GLU A 182 12.61 4.40 12.21
N ASN A 183 12.54 3.12 12.54
CA ASN A 183 13.70 2.25 12.66
C ASN A 183 13.76 1.09 11.65
N SER A 184 12.75 0.95 10.80
CA SER A 184 12.59 -0.17 9.88
C SER A 184 12.33 0.31 8.46
N VAL A 185 12.42 -0.59 7.49
CA VAL A 185 11.86 -0.40 6.15
C VAL A 185 10.43 -0.92 6.21
N VAL A 186 9.44 -0.07 6.03
CA VAL A 186 8.03 -0.47 5.99
C VAL A 186 7.47 -0.21 4.61
N LEU A 187 7.08 -1.28 3.93
CA LEU A 187 6.39 -1.22 2.64
C LEU A 187 4.90 -1.44 2.88
N LEU A 188 4.14 -0.39 2.66
CA LEU A 188 2.68 -0.37 2.77
C LEU A 188 2.05 -0.47 1.39
N SER A 189 1.22 -1.48 1.13
CA SER A 189 0.32 -1.45 -0.02
C SER A 189 -1.05 -0.94 0.39
N THR A 190 -1.63 -0.08 -0.42
CA THR A 190 -2.97 0.45 -0.17
C THR A 190 -3.62 0.95 -1.46
N HIS A 191 -4.94 1.05 -1.47
CA HIS A 191 -5.72 1.79 -2.46
C HIS A 191 -6.27 3.10 -1.88
N ILE A 192 -5.95 3.39 -0.61
CA ILE A 192 -6.40 4.58 0.13
C ILE A 192 -5.29 5.62 0.07
N VAL A 193 -5.54 6.71 -0.65
CA VAL A 193 -4.55 7.77 -0.89
C VAL A 193 -4.13 8.45 0.41
N GLU A 194 -5.08 8.64 1.33
CA GLU A 194 -4.83 9.26 2.63
C GLU A 194 -3.82 8.48 3.48
N ASP A 195 -3.79 7.13 3.41
CA ASP A 195 -2.79 6.34 4.15
C ASP A 195 -1.36 6.67 3.70
N VAL A 196 -1.19 6.89 2.39
CA VAL A 196 0.12 7.26 1.81
C VAL A 196 0.47 8.69 2.19
N SER A 197 -0.49 9.61 2.11
CA SER A 197 -0.29 11.03 2.47
C SER A 197 0.12 11.21 3.93
N GLU A 198 -0.48 10.41 4.84
CA GLU A 198 -0.24 10.53 6.28
C GLU A 198 1.06 9.85 6.74
N LEU A 199 1.46 8.73 6.09
CA LEU A 199 2.54 7.89 6.59
C LEU A 199 3.82 7.89 5.76
N CYS A 200 3.70 8.04 4.43
CA CYS A 200 4.78 7.67 3.55
C CYS A 200 5.65 8.87 3.15
N THR A 201 6.95 8.70 3.27
CA THR A 201 7.93 9.68 2.78
C THR A 201 8.23 9.50 1.29
N ARG A 202 8.00 8.30 0.76
CA ARG A 202 8.12 7.97 -0.65
C ARG A 202 6.99 7.04 -1.06
N MET A 203 6.62 7.09 -2.34
CA MET A 203 5.55 6.27 -2.89
C MET A 203 5.83 5.83 -4.32
N ALA A 204 5.14 4.78 -4.73
CA ALA A 204 4.93 4.47 -6.15
C ALA A 204 3.45 4.28 -6.43
N ILE A 205 3.02 4.68 -7.63
CA ILE A 205 1.69 4.38 -8.17
C ILE A 205 1.85 3.23 -9.16
N ILE A 206 1.11 2.15 -8.91
CA ILE A 206 1.08 0.97 -9.78
C ILE A 206 -0.32 0.80 -10.39
N ASP A 207 -0.38 0.50 -11.67
CA ASP A 207 -1.60 0.09 -12.35
C ASP A 207 -1.30 -0.97 -13.41
N GLN A 208 -2.15 -1.99 -13.48
CA GLN A 208 -2.07 -3.08 -14.45
C GLN A 208 -0.68 -3.71 -14.56
N GLY A 209 -0.01 -3.85 -13.41
CA GLY A 209 1.30 -4.47 -13.29
C GLY A 209 2.50 -3.58 -13.66
N GLU A 210 2.30 -2.30 -13.91
CA GLU A 210 3.36 -1.36 -14.29
C GLU A 210 3.44 -0.20 -13.28
N ILE A 211 4.65 0.25 -12.95
CA ILE A 211 4.85 1.47 -12.16
C ILE A 211 4.62 2.68 -13.06
N LEU A 212 3.69 3.53 -12.66
CA LEU A 212 3.33 4.75 -13.39
C LEU A 212 4.10 5.97 -12.89
N LEU A 213 4.33 6.02 -11.59
CA LEU A 213 5.01 7.13 -10.91
C LEU A 213 5.79 6.59 -9.72
N GLU A 214 6.99 7.09 -9.50
CA GLU A 214 7.73 6.98 -8.24
C GLU A 214 8.12 8.38 -7.78
N ALA A 215 7.70 8.79 -6.56
CA ALA A 215 7.88 10.16 -6.08
C ALA A 215 7.88 10.26 -4.54
N GLU A 216 8.24 11.43 -4.05
CA GLU A 216 7.93 11.90 -2.71
C GLU A 216 6.53 12.52 -2.75
N PRO A 217 5.56 12.10 -1.90
CA PRO A 217 4.18 12.59 -1.98
C PRO A 217 4.06 14.10 -2.02
N LEU A 218 4.73 14.81 -1.10
CA LEU A 218 4.68 16.27 -1.02
C LEU A 218 5.23 16.97 -2.26
N ARG A 219 6.29 16.44 -2.88
CA ARG A 219 6.84 16.98 -4.13
C ARG A 219 5.90 16.77 -5.30
N ALA A 220 5.31 15.57 -5.40
CA ALA A 220 4.34 15.28 -6.45
C ALA A 220 3.10 16.20 -6.38
N VAL A 221 2.63 16.52 -5.18
CA VAL A 221 1.57 17.51 -4.97
C VAL A 221 2.03 18.90 -5.40
N GLU A 222 3.23 19.32 -5.02
CA GLU A 222 3.77 20.64 -5.38
C GLU A 222 3.91 20.83 -6.92
N GLU A 223 4.24 19.78 -7.66
CA GLU A 223 4.31 19.78 -9.13
C GLU A 223 2.96 20.04 -9.81
N LEU A 224 1.84 19.80 -9.12
CA LEU A 224 0.49 20.12 -9.60
C LEU A 224 0.01 21.52 -9.21
N ARG A 225 0.76 22.26 -8.41
CA ARG A 225 0.35 23.60 -7.97
C ARG A 225 0.13 24.53 -9.17
N GLY A 226 -1.04 25.19 -9.18
CA GLY A 226 -1.46 26.08 -10.26
C GLY A 226 -1.99 25.37 -11.50
N ARG A 227 -2.07 24.04 -11.48
CA ARG A 227 -2.61 23.22 -12.59
C ARG A 227 -4.00 22.64 -12.30
N ILE A 228 -4.38 22.55 -11.02
CA ILE A 228 -5.67 21.98 -10.63
C ILE A 228 -6.71 23.07 -10.56
N TRP A 229 -7.78 22.85 -11.31
CA TRP A 229 -8.95 23.74 -11.41
C TRP A 229 -10.19 22.99 -11.00
N ARG A 230 -11.08 23.64 -10.26
CA ARG A 230 -12.34 23.04 -9.83
C ARG A 230 -13.53 23.80 -10.38
N ARG A 231 -14.61 23.08 -10.65
CA ARG A 231 -15.89 23.65 -11.06
C ARG A 231 -17.03 22.81 -10.49
N VAL A 232 -18.04 23.48 -9.95
CA VAL A 232 -19.30 22.83 -9.56
C VAL A 232 -20.19 22.76 -10.81
N ILE A 233 -20.59 21.54 -11.17
CA ILE A 233 -21.39 21.25 -12.36
C ILE A 233 -22.64 20.43 -12.02
N SER A 234 -23.59 20.40 -12.92
CA SER A 234 -24.67 19.41 -12.94
C SER A 234 -24.17 18.09 -13.53
N LYS A 235 -24.84 16.98 -13.22
CA LYS A 235 -24.52 15.68 -13.85
C LYS A 235 -24.65 15.69 -15.38
N ALA A 236 -25.52 16.54 -15.91
CA ALA A 236 -25.74 16.65 -17.36
C ALA A 236 -24.57 17.32 -18.09
N GLU A 237 -23.82 18.19 -17.42
CA GLU A 237 -22.66 18.90 -17.99
C GLU A 237 -21.39 18.04 -18.01
N LEU A 238 -21.29 16.99 -17.18
CA LEU A 238 -20.08 16.19 -17.06
C LEU A 238 -19.61 15.59 -18.39
N PRO A 239 -20.44 14.98 -19.25
CA PRO A 239 -19.97 14.42 -20.53
C PRO A 239 -19.42 15.46 -21.50
N GLN A 240 -19.88 16.70 -21.42
CA GLN A 240 -19.32 17.79 -22.21
C GLN A 240 -17.97 18.23 -21.63
N LEU A 241 -17.88 18.38 -20.31
CA LEU A 241 -16.66 18.77 -19.63
C LEU A 241 -15.51 17.78 -19.91
N GLU A 242 -15.80 16.46 -19.87
CA GLU A 242 -14.82 15.40 -20.17
C GLU A 242 -14.33 15.38 -21.63
N ARG A 243 -15.11 15.95 -22.56
CA ARG A 243 -14.68 16.09 -23.95
C ARG A 243 -13.81 17.32 -24.19
N GLU A 244 -14.05 18.38 -23.43
CA GLU A 244 -13.38 19.68 -23.60
C GLU A 244 -12.12 19.80 -22.72
N HIS A 245 -12.11 19.11 -21.57
CA HIS A 245 -11.07 19.25 -20.56
C HIS A 245 -10.62 17.90 -20.02
N ARG A 246 -9.42 17.88 -19.47
CA ARG A 246 -8.89 16.71 -18.75
C ARG A 246 -9.47 16.67 -17.34
N VAL A 247 -10.69 16.11 -17.20
CA VAL A 247 -11.31 15.84 -15.89
C VAL A 247 -10.57 14.69 -15.25
N ILE A 248 -9.94 14.93 -14.10
CA ILE A 248 -9.17 13.92 -13.34
C ILE A 248 -10.01 13.25 -12.28
N SER A 249 -10.91 13.99 -11.63
CA SER A 249 -11.80 13.43 -10.63
C SER A 249 -13.12 14.17 -10.54
N THR A 250 -14.12 13.51 -9.97
CA THR A 250 -15.41 14.12 -9.60
C THR A 250 -15.79 13.72 -8.18
N LYS A 251 -16.17 14.68 -7.35
CA LYS A 251 -16.61 14.46 -5.97
C LYS A 251 -18.03 15.02 -5.78
N LEU A 252 -18.79 14.46 -4.85
CA LEU A 252 -20.06 15.06 -4.43
C LEU A 252 -19.82 16.07 -3.32
N LEU A 253 -20.21 17.30 -3.54
CA LEU A 253 -20.18 18.36 -2.54
C LEU A 253 -21.62 18.87 -2.31
N ALA A 254 -22.18 18.55 -1.14
CA ALA A 254 -23.55 18.93 -0.79
C ALA A 254 -24.60 18.62 -1.90
N GLY A 255 -24.50 17.44 -2.51
CA GLY A 255 -25.41 16.97 -3.57
C GLY A 255 -25.12 17.51 -4.97
N ARG A 256 -24.11 18.36 -5.13
CA ARG A 256 -23.60 18.85 -6.43
C ARG A 256 -22.33 18.12 -6.83
N THR A 257 -22.08 18.04 -8.13
CA THR A 257 -20.83 17.45 -8.64
C THR A 257 -19.75 18.52 -8.68
N LEU A 258 -18.66 18.31 -7.93
CA LEU A 258 -17.44 19.08 -8.01
C LEU A 258 -16.49 18.33 -8.95
N ALA A 259 -16.11 18.91 -10.06
CA ALA A 259 -15.14 18.36 -11.00
C ALA A 259 -13.77 19.01 -10.80
N HIS A 260 -12.71 18.21 -10.78
CA HIS A 260 -11.32 18.66 -10.83
C HIS A 260 -10.77 18.43 -12.24
N VAL A 261 -10.10 19.44 -12.76
CA VAL A 261 -9.50 19.46 -14.11
C VAL A 261 -8.01 19.77 -13.96
N ASP A 262 -7.16 18.99 -14.63
CA ASP A 262 -5.73 19.25 -14.76
C ASP A 262 -5.48 20.06 -16.03
N SER A 263 -5.05 21.31 -15.91
CA SER A 263 -4.76 22.22 -17.02
C SER A 263 -3.67 23.22 -16.65
N ASP A 264 -2.72 23.41 -17.56
CA ASP A 264 -1.62 24.39 -17.38
C ASP A 264 -2.10 25.84 -17.48
N THR A 265 -3.31 26.07 -17.97
CA THR A 265 -3.93 27.39 -18.10
C THR A 265 -5.36 27.36 -17.56
N PRO A 266 -5.94 28.52 -17.16
CA PRO A 266 -7.34 28.58 -16.73
C PRO A 266 -8.27 27.97 -17.80
N PRO A 267 -9.07 26.93 -17.47
CA PRO A 267 -9.88 26.21 -18.46
C PRO A 267 -11.06 27.03 -19.02
N GLY A 268 -11.36 28.18 -18.42
CA GLY A 268 -12.43 29.06 -18.87
C GLY A 268 -13.33 29.56 -17.74
N PRO A 269 -14.47 30.21 -18.07
CA PRO A 269 -15.36 30.78 -17.08
C PRO A 269 -15.97 29.75 -16.12
N GLY A 270 -16.07 30.12 -14.86
CA GLY A 270 -16.66 29.26 -13.80
C GLY A 270 -15.70 28.26 -13.19
N PHE A 271 -14.44 28.20 -13.65
CA PHE A 271 -13.39 27.48 -12.96
C PHE A 271 -12.71 28.34 -11.92
N GLU A 272 -12.39 27.74 -10.78
CA GLU A 272 -11.61 28.33 -9.71
C GLU A 272 -10.33 27.51 -9.52
N PRO A 273 -9.18 28.15 -9.22
CA PRO A 273 -7.98 27.41 -8.87
C PRO A 273 -8.24 26.60 -7.59
N ALA A 274 -7.70 25.38 -7.53
CA ALA A 274 -7.75 24.53 -6.36
C ALA A 274 -6.33 24.21 -5.88
N GLU A 275 -6.14 24.17 -4.56
CA GLU A 275 -4.92 23.62 -3.98
C GLU A 275 -4.92 22.10 -4.24
N PRO A 276 -3.88 21.57 -4.88
CA PRO A 276 -3.79 20.15 -5.17
C PRO A 276 -3.57 19.32 -3.92
N ASP A 277 -4.07 18.10 -3.93
CA ASP A 277 -3.80 17.09 -2.93
C ASP A 277 -3.21 15.80 -3.57
N LEU A 278 -2.92 14.79 -2.76
CA LEU A 278 -2.36 13.54 -3.26
C LEU A 278 -3.37 12.74 -4.10
N GLU A 279 -4.67 12.92 -3.90
CA GLU A 279 -5.70 12.34 -4.78
C GLU A 279 -5.63 12.94 -6.18
N ASP A 280 -5.36 14.24 -6.31
CA ASP A 280 -5.19 14.88 -7.62
C ASP A 280 -3.96 14.32 -8.36
N VAL A 281 -2.85 14.07 -7.63
CA VAL A 281 -1.67 13.37 -8.20
C VAL A 281 -2.03 11.98 -8.69
N TYR A 282 -2.74 11.21 -7.86
CA TYR A 282 -3.16 9.85 -8.20
C TYR A 282 -4.04 9.84 -9.46
N PHE A 283 -5.10 10.64 -9.47
CA PHE A 283 -6.03 10.68 -10.59
C PHE A 283 -5.42 11.30 -11.86
N SER A 284 -4.57 12.32 -11.73
CA SER A 284 -3.84 12.90 -12.87
C SER A 284 -2.91 11.86 -13.51
N THR A 285 -2.21 11.07 -12.68
CA THR A 285 -1.35 9.98 -13.14
C THR A 285 -2.16 8.91 -13.88
N MET A 286 -3.29 8.48 -13.31
CA MET A 286 -4.19 7.49 -13.91
C MET A 286 -4.81 7.99 -15.24
N ALA A 287 -5.24 9.23 -15.28
CA ALA A 287 -5.80 9.85 -16.49
C ALA A 287 -4.75 9.98 -17.61
N GLY A 288 -3.49 10.28 -17.28
CA GLY A 288 -2.39 10.34 -18.25
C GLY A 288 -2.14 9.00 -18.93
N ARG A 289 -2.21 7.90 -18.18
CA ARG A 289 -2.06 6.56 -18.73
C ARG A 289 -3.23 6.18 -19.66
N ILE A 290 -4.45 6.46 -19.27
CA ILE A 290 -5.64 6.21 -20.11
C ILE A 290 -5.55 6.99 -21.42
N GLY A 291 -5.15 8.26 -21.39
CA GLY A 291 -4.92 9.08 -22.58
C GLY A 291 -3.87 8.47 -23.51
N ARG A 292 -2.73 8.03 -23.00
CA ARG A 292 -1.67 7.38 -23.79
C ARG A 292 -2.13 6.08 -24.46
N ARG A 293 -3.01 5.29 -23.83
CA ARG A 293 -3.57 4.06 -24.43
C ARG A 293 -4.51 4.35 -25.60
N ARG A 294 -5.29 5.42 -25.52
CA ARG A 294 -6.21 5.81 -26.62
C ARG A 294 -5.46 6.30 -27.86
N GLU A 295 -4.25 6.82 -27.71
CA GLU A 295 -3.41 7.32 -28.80
C GLU A 295 -2.58 6.22 -29.50
N ARG A 296 -2.48 5.01 -28.93
CA ARG A 296 -1.82 3.90 -29.65
C ARG A 296 -2.77 3.35 -30.72
N PRO A 297 -2.47 3.53 -32.04
CA PRO A 297 -3.26 2.89 -33.09
C PRO A 297 -3.22 1.38 -32.90
N GLU A 298 -4.36 0.73 -33.05
CA GLU A 298 -4.41 -0.73 -33.10
C GLU A 298 -3.43 -1.23 -34.17
N PRO A 299 -2.63 -2.28 -33.90
CA PRO A 299 -1.80 -2.87 -34.92
C PRO A 299 -2.73 -3.37 -36.03
N VAL A 300 -2.56 -2.80 -37.24
CA VAL A 300 -3.22 -3.29 -38.44
C VAL A 300 -2.81 -4.74 -38.59
N ALA A 301 -3.78 -5.65 -38.44
CA ALA A 301 -3.54 -7.07 -38.65
C ALA A 301 -3.09 -7.31 -40.11
N PRO A 302 -2.15 -8.24 -40.33
CA PRO A 302 -1.60 -8.56 -41.64
C PRO A 302 -2.61 -9.18 -42.60
#